data_cff35b63883306c2e231c7b2576a295b
#
_entry.id   cff35b63883306c2e231c7b2576a295b
#
_cell.length_a   1.000
_cell.length_b   1.000
_cell.length_c   1.000
_cell.angle_alpha   90.00
_cell.angle_beta   90.00
_cell.angle_gamma   90.00
#
_symmetry.space_group_name_H-M   'P 1'
#
loop_
_entity.id
_entity.type
_entity.pdbx_description
1 polymer ?
#
loop_
_entity_poly.entity_id
_entity_poly.type
_entity_poly.pdbx_seq_one_letter_code
_entity_poly.pdbx_strand_id
1 'polypeptide(L)'
;MYFHEIKKDNGFSLIELTIIIGVLGILSVIAIPSFLTVIEKTADRVVRNSLLQSFKECQIDIISDEEVPTFQLDLGTVRRNGFYKFYQQYDYIPRKDGRIPPTTLGNCIGPLGPHRLGVRKIKGKNKNGELWINLSTGEKTRKGQLKWD
;
A
#
# COMPACT_ATOMS: atom_id res chain seq x y z
N MET A 1 -28.82 -59.62 -6.92
CA MET A 1 -28.89 -58.72 -8.07
C MET A 1 -29.28 -57.33 -7.48
N TYR A 2 -28.33 -56.43 -7.24
CA TYR A 2 -28.64 -55.08 -6.76
C TYR A 2 -28.75 -54.16 -7.98
N PHE A 3 -29.95 -53.68 -8.25
CA PHE A 3 -30.16 -52.59 -9.21
C PHE A 3 -29.68 -51.30 -8.60
N HIS A 4 -28.62 -50.74 -9.14
CA HIS A 4 -28.13 -49.41 -8.82
C HIS A 4 -29.08 -48.43 -9.52
N GLU A 5 -29.92 -47.76 -8.71
CA GLU A 5 -30.79 -46.68 -9.17
C GLU A 5 -29.91 -45.50 -9.63
N ILE A 6 -29.84 -45.33 -10.95
CA ILE A 6 -29.13 -44.19 -11.54
C ILE A 6 -29.94 -42.94 -11.21
N LYS A 7 -29.46 -42.16 -10.20
CA LYS A 7 -30.01 -40.89 -9.86
C LYS A 7 -29.90 -39.98 -11.10
N LYS A 8 -31.05 -39.62 -11.65
CA LYS A 8 -31.13 -38.75 -12.83
C LYS A 8 -30.67 -37.35 -12.41
N ASP A 9 -29.46 -36.98 -12.77
CA ASP A 9 -28.96 -35.63 -12.56
C ASP A 9 -29.80 -34.66 -13.43
N ASN A 10 -30.63 -33.85 -12.77
CA ASN A 10 -31.38 -32.81 -13.44
C ASN A 10 -30.38 -31.70 -13.84
N GLY A 11 -30.04 -31.66 -15.12
CA GLY A 11 -29.22 -30.60 -15.68
C GLY A 11 -29.88 -29.22 -15.51
N PHE A 12 -29.07 -28.20 -15.33
CA PHE A 12 -29.54 -26.79 -15.24
C PHE A 12 -30.38 -26.42 -16.48
N SER A 13 -31.52 -25.82 -16.23
CA SER A 13 -32.35 -25.27 -17.30
C SER A 13 -31.68 -24.00 -17.88
N LEU A 14 -31.76 -23.80 -19.18
CA LEU A 14 -31.24 -22.62 -19.87
C LEU A 14 -31.82 -21.30 -19.27
N ILE A 15 -33.09 -21.36 -18.84
CA ILE A 15 -33.76 -20.20 -18.20
C ILE A 15 -33.16 -19.88 -16.82
N GLU A 16 -32.81 -20.90 -16.03
CA GLU A 16 -32.15 -20.69 -14.73
C GLU A 16 -30.79 -20.02 -14.93
N LEU A 17 -30.01 -20.42 -15.93
CA LEU A 17 -28.73 -19.82 -16.23
C LEU A 17 -28.88 -18.36 -16.64
N THR A 18 -29.85 -18.01 -17.48
CA THR A 18 -30.08 -16.63 -17.91
C THR A 18 -30.49 -15.72 -16.75
N ILE A 19 -31.31 -16.22 -15.83
CA ILE A 19 -31.69 -15.47 -14.62
C ILE A 19 -30.47 -15.20 -13.74
N ILE A 20 -29.63 -16.22 -13.51
CA ILE A 20 -28.42 -16.09 -12.68
C ILE A 20 -27.46 -15.03 -13.25
N ILE A 21 -27.16 -15.09 -14.54
CA ILE A 21 -26.26 -14.09 -15.16
C ILE A 21 -26.88 -12.69 -15.17
N GLY A 22 -28.19 -12.56 -15.31
CA GLY A 22 -28.90 -11.30 -15.20
C GLY A 22 -28.73 -10.67 -13.80
N VAL A 23 -28.95 -11.44 -12.75
CA VAL A 23 -28.78 -10.98 -11.36
C VAL A 23 -27.32 -10.63 -11.07
N LEU A 24 -26.35 -11.46 -11.49
CA LEU A 24 -24.93 -11.18 -11.34
C LEU A 24 -24.51 -9.88 -12.06
N GLY A 25 -25.08 -9.62 -13.23
CA GLY A 25 -24.87 -8.38 -13.99
C GLY A 25 -25.27 -7.15 -13.18
N ILE A 26 -26.46 -7.14 -12.60
CA ILE A 26 -26.97 -6.03 -11.79
C ILE A 26 -26.10 -5.82 -10.54
N LEU A 27 -25.75 -6.88 -9.83
CA LEU A 27 -24.91 -6.81 -8.64
C LEU A 27 -23.50 -6.25 -8.94
N SER A 28 -22.95 -6.63 -10.09
CA SER A 28 -21.61 -6.18 -10.51
C SER A 28 -21.53 -4.66 -10.70
N VAL A 29 -22.57 -4.03 -11.23
CA VAL A 29 -22.61 -2.57 -11.44
C VAL A 29 -22.46 -1.79 -10.13
N ILE A 30 -23.02 -2.30 -9.04
CA ILE A 30 -22.96 -1.64 -7.72
C ILE A 30 -21.65 -2.00 -7.00
N ALA A 31 -21.19 -3.24 -7.12
CA ALA A 31 -20.05 -3.75 -6.37
C ALA A 31 -18.71 -3.16 -6.85
N ILE A 32 -18.51 -3.01 -8.15
CA ILE A 32 -17.22 -2.55 -8.71
C ILE A 32 -16.80 -1.16 -8.21
N PRO A 33 -17.62 -0.09 -8.29
CA PRO A 33 -17.20 1.24 -7.82
C PRO A 33 -16.95 1.28 -6.31
N SER A 34 -17.73 0.53 -5.52
CA SER A 34 -17.52 0.41 -4.08
C SER A 34 -16.17 -0.23 -3.76
N PHE A 35 -15.82 -1.29 -4.47
CA PHE A 35 -14.56 -2.01 -4.27
C PHE A 35 -13.32 -1.15 -4.58
N LEU A 36 -13.36 -0.33 -5.63
CA LEU A 36 -12.27 0.58 -5.99
C LEU A 36 -12.00 1.60 -4.88
N THR A 37 -13.03 2.13 -4.24
CA THR A 37 -12.84 3.08 -3.13
C THR A 37 -12.23 2.42 -1.88
N VAL A 38 -12.56 1.15 -1.63
CA VAL A 38 -11.98 0.37 -0.53
C VAL A 38 -10.49 0.11 -0.79
N ILE A 39 -10.13 -0.29 -2.01
CA ILE A 39 -8.72 -0.50 -2.40
C ILE A 39 -7.90 0.77 -2.17
N GLU A 40 -8.41 1.93 -2.59
CA GLU A 40 -7.71 3.21 -2.40
C GLU A 40 -7.51 3.54 -0.91
N LYS A 41 -8.55 3.44 -0.09
CA LYS A 41 -8.46 3.67 1.36
C LYS A 41 -7.51 2.70 2.05
N THR A 42 -7.48 1.45 1.61
CA THR A 42 -6.56 0.44 2.13
C THR A 42 -5.11 0.79 1.76
N ALA A 43 -4.86 1.20 0.53
CA ALA A 43 -3.54 1.67 0.10
C ALA A 43 -3.07 2.87 0.94
N ASP A 44 -3.95 3.82 1.26
CA ASP A 44 -3.64 4.97 2.11
C ASP A 44 -3.23 4.54 3.55
N ARG A 45 -3.88 3.51 4.10
CA ARG A 45 -3.52 2.96 5.43
C ARG A 45 -2.21 2.20 5.41
N VAL A 46 -2.02 1.33 4.42
CA VAL A 46 -0.79 0.53 4.29
C VAL A 46 0.43 1.43 4.16
N VAL A 47 0.35 2.49 3.36
CA VAL A 47 1.44 3.46 3.20
C VAL A 47 1.82 4.14 4.51
N ARG A 48 0.82 4.59 5.28
CA ARG A 48 1.07 5.19 6.60
C ARG A 48 1.74 4.23 7.56
N ASN A 49 1.23 3.00 7.60
CA ASN A 49 1.80 1.96 8.46
C ASN A 49 3.23 1.62 8.05
N SER A 50 3.52 1.53 6.76
CA SER A 50 4.89 1.28 6.26
C SER A 50 5.85 2.41 6.67
N LEU A 51 5.44 3.68 6.59
CA LEU A 51 6.26 4.80 7.06
C LEU A 51 6.52 4.74 8.57
N LEU A 52 5.50 4.42 9.37
CA LEU A 52 5.62 4.29 10.82
C LEU A 52 6.45 3.07 11.22
N GLN A 53 6.35 1.97 10.48
CA GLN A 53 7.16 0.78 10.71
C GLN A 53 8.64 1.06 10.43
N SER A 54 8.97 1.68 9.30
CA SER A 54 10.34 2.08 8.98
C SER A 54 10.93 3.02 10.04
N PHE A 55 10.13 3.94 10.58
CA PHE A 55 10.56 4.78 11.70
C PHE A 55 10.85 3.95 12.95
N LYS A 56 9.99 3.00 13.31
CA LYS A 56 10.20 2.15 14.48
C LYS A 56 11.45 1.27 14.34
N GLU A 57 11.68 0.67 13.18
CA GLU A 57 12.87 -0.08 12.86
C GLU A 57 14.12 0.78 13.08
N CYS A 58 14.14 1.98 12.52
CA CYS A 58 15.22 2.92 12.74
C CYS A 58 15.45 3.28 14.21
N GLN A 59 14.40 3.46 15.01
CA GLN A 59 14.55 3.74 16.43
C GLN A 59 15.15 2.57 17.20
N ILE A 60 14.75 1.34 16.86
CA ILE A 60 15.29 0.14 17.48
C ILE A 60 16.78 0.01 17.17
N ASP A 61 17.17 0.14 15.90
CA ASP A 61 18.56 0.00 15.47
C ASP A 61 19.46 1.09 16.08
N ILE A 62 18.96 2.33 16.17
CA ILE A 62 19.68 3.45 16.82
C ILE A 62 19.87 3.18 18.33
N ILE A 63 18.86 2.65 19.02
CA ILE A 63 18.95 2.34 20.46
C ILE A 63 19.85 1.12 20.71
N SER A 64 19.87 0.17 19.77
CA SER A 64 20.72 -1.03 19.84
C SER A 64 22.19 -0.75 19.49
N ASP A 65 22.54 0.50 19.20
CA ASP A 65 23.88 0.96 18.81
C ASP A 65 24.46 0.19 17.60
N GLU A 66 23.57 -0.13 16.65
CA GLU A 66 23.96 -0.74 15.39
C GLU A 66 24.86 0.19 14.58
N GLU A 67 25.94 -0.34 14.05
CA GLU A 67 26.97 0.42 13.33
C GLU A 67 26.40 1.15 12.10
N VAL A 68 25.39 0.57 11.44
CA VAL A 68 24.63 1.19 10.34
C VAL A 68 23.14 0.89 10.51
N PRO A 69 22.38 1.74 11.23
CA PRO A 69 20.96 1.53 11.42
C PRO A 69 20.22 1.62 10.07
N THR A 70 19.44 0.58 9.78
CA THR A 70 18.73 0.44 8.50
C THR A 70 17.23 0.20 8.72
N PHE A 71 16.44 0.45 7.69
CA PHE A 71 15.03 0.11 7.69
C PHE A 71 14.65 -0.66 6.43
N GLN A 72 13.62 -1.47 6.53
CA GLN A 72 13.05 -2.18 5.39
C GLN A 72 11.64 -1.69 5.10
N LEU A 73 11.41 -1.24 3.86
CA LEU A 73 10.09 -0.86 3.39
C LEU A 73 9.35 -2.07 2.82
N ASP A 74 8.30 -2.52 3.47
CA ASP A 74 7.38 -3.47 2.84
C ASP A 74 6.42 -2.73 1.89
N LEU A 75 6.77 -2.75 0.62
CA LEU A 75 6.00 -2.12 -0.45
C LEU A 75 5.00 -3.07 -1.13
N GLY A 76 4.91 -4.33 -0.68
CA GLY A 76 4.23 -5.43 -1.36
C GLY A 76 2.94 -5.06 -2.09
N THR A 77 1.91 -4.69 -1.38
CA THR A 77 0.59 -4.37 -1.93
C THR A 77 0.51 -2.98 -2.56
N VAL A 78 1.21 -2.00 -1.99
CA VAL A 78 1.16 -0.60 -2.43
C VAL A 78 1.85 -0.40 -3.77
N ARG A 79 2.98 -1.09 -3.98
CA ARG A 79 3.72 -1.05 -5.25
C ARG A 79 2.92 -1.67 -6.39
N ARG A 80 2.23 -2.79 -6.12
CA ARG A 80 1.43 -3.50 -7.12
C ARG A 80 0.28 -2.65 -7.65
N ASN A 81 -0.35 -1.83 -6.79
CA ASN A 81 -1.48 -0.98 -7.16
C ASN A 81 -1.08 0.36 -7.79
N GLY A 82 0.18 0.78 -7.70
CA GLY A 82 0.71 1.97 -8.34
C GLY A 82 0.09 3.29 -7.87
N PHE A 83 -0.51 3.34 -6.65
CA PHE A 83 -1.10 4.57 -6.11
C PHE A 83 -0.08 5.53 -5.53
N TYR A 84 1.07 5.03 -5.08
CA TYR A 84 2.07 5.80 -4.35
C TYR A 84 3.47 5.64 -4.94
N LYS A 85 4.27 6.70 -4.78
CA LYS A 85 5.73 6.67 -4.96
C LYS A 85 6.37 7.03 -3.63
N PHE A 86 7.44 6.31 -3.28
CA PHE A 86 8.25 6.57 -2.10
C PHE A 86 9.46 7.38 -2.46
N TYR A 87 9.89 8.23 -1.53
CA TYR A 87 11.05 9.10 -1.66
C TYR A 87 11.83 9.07 -0.36
N GLN A 88 13.15 9.01 -0.46
CA GLN A 88 14.04 9.22 0.67
C GLN A 88 14.77 10.56 0.42
N GLN A 89 14.72 11.43 1.39
CA GLN A 89 15.36 12.74 1.32
C GLN A 89 16.35 12.86 2.47
N TYR A 90 17.59 13.21 2.13
CA TYR A 90 18.57 13.69 3.07
C TYR A 90 18.27 15.18 3.34
N ASP A 91 18.37 15.63 4.58
CA ASP A 91 18.03 17.02 4.93
C ASP A 91 18.88 18.07 4.19
N TYR A 92 19.97 17.67 3.52
CA TYR A 92 20.90 18.60 2.90
C TYR A 92 21.04 18.52 1.37
N ILE A 93 20.65 17.45 0.71
CA ILE A 93 20.76 17.35 -0.77
C ILE A 93 19.50 16.72 -1.35
N PRO A 94 18.65 17.50 -2.03
CA PRO A 94 17.57 16.93 -2.81
C PRO A 94 18.19 16.18 -4.00
N ARG A 95 18.24 14.84 -3.94
CA ARG A 95 18.54 14.05 -5.13
C ARG A 95 17.46 14.33 -6.16
N LYS A 96 17.86 14.80 -7.33
CA LYS A 96 16.97 15.12 -8.47
C LYS A 96 16.00 13.99 -8.83
N ASP A 97 16.28 12.77 -8.46
CA ASP A 97 15.44 11.61 -8.77
C ASP A 97 14.79 10.91 -7.59
N GLY A 98 15.07 11.26 -6.34
CA GLY A 98 14.37 10.88 -5.10
C GLY A 98 13.69 9.49 -5.03
N ARG A 99 13.97 8.61 -5.99
CA ARG A 99 13.36 7.30 -6.08
C ARG A 99 14.11 6.33 -5.20
N ILE A 100 13.44 5.79 -4.21
CA ILE A 100 13.93 4.62 -3.51
C ILE A 100 13.94 3.47 -4.53
N PRO A 101 15.10 2.81 -4.75
CA PRO A 101 15.15 1.65 -5.62
C PRO A 101 14.21 0.54 -5.08
N PRO A 102 13.85 -0.43 -5.91
CA PRO A 102 12.96 -1.52 -5.53
C PRO A 102 13.48 -2.42 -4.40
N THR A 103 14.74 -2.36 -4.09
CA THR A 103 15.35 -2.93 -2.89
C THR A 103 15.16 -1.92 -1.76
N THR A 104 14.36 -2.22 -0.94
CA THR A 104 13.64 -1.59 0.12
C THR A 104 14.47 -1.33 1.39
N LEU A 105 15.77 -1.57 1.37
CA LEU A 105 16.71 -1.24 2.43
C LEU A 105 17.18 0.21 2.29
N GLY A 106 17.01 0.99 3.33
CA GLY A 106 17.50 2.37 3.43
C GLY A 106 18.20 2.60 4.74
N ASN A 107 19.11 3.55 4.79
CA ASN A 107 19.80 3.94 6.03
C ASN A 107 18.93 4.94 6.80
N CYS A 108 18.89 4.79 8.12
CA CYS A 108 18.15 5.68 9.02
C CYS A 108 18.86 7.01 9.23
N ILE A 109 20.20 6.95 9.29
CA ILE A 109 21.09 8.09 9.48
C ILE A 109 22.13 8.05 8.36
N GLY A 110 22.39 9.17 7.73
CA GLY A 110 23.43 9.29 6.72
C GLY A 110 24.59 10.13 7.23
N PRO A 111 25.66 10.26 6.45
CA PRO A 111 26.84 11.03 6.81
C PRO A 111 26.56 12.53 7.00
N LEU A 112 25.38 12.99 6.60
CA LEU A 112 24.97 14.40 6.65
C LEU A 112 23.77 14.67 7.57
N GLY A 113 23.34 13.67 8.36
CA GLY A 113 22.24 13.82 9.32
C GLY A 113 21.05 12.88 9.10
N PRO A 114 19.94 13.12 9.81
CA PRO A 114 18.78 12.26 9.80
C PRO A 114 18.07 12.27 8.45
N HIS A 115 17.61 11.11 8.05
CA HIS A 115 16.89 10.93 6.80
C HIS A 115 15.39 11.18 6.96
N ARG A 116 14.77 11.76 5.95
CA ARG A 116 13.32 11.83 5.83
C ARG A 116 12.84 10.81 4.81
N LEU A 117 11.85 10.03 5.22
CA LEU A 117 11.14 9.10 4.35
C LEU A 117 9.78 9.69 4.01
N GLY A 118 9.45 9.68 2.72
CA GLY A 118 8.21 10.27 2.26
C GLY A 118 7.53 9.49 1.17
N VAL A 119 6.24 9.74 1.00
CA VAL A 119 5.43 9.19 -0.05
C VAL A 119 4.62 10.28 -0.73
N ARG A 120 4.45 10.13 -2.04
CA ARG A 120 3.55 10.96 -2.84
C ARG A 120 2.48 10.10 -3.48
N LYS A 121 1.24 10.52 -3.33
CA LYS A 121 0.11 9.89 -4.01
C LYS A 121 0.07 10.31 -5.47
N ILE A 122 0.09 9.34 -6.38
CA ILE A 122 0.14 9.58 -7.83
C ILE A 122 -1.15 9.28 -8.56
N LYS A 123 -2.06 8.52 -7.93
CA LYS A 123 -3.37 8.15 -8.48
C LYS A 123 -4.47 8.27 -7.42
N GLY A 124 -5.70 8.36 -7.88
CA GLY A 124 -6.89 8.38 -7.03
C GLY A 124 -7.22 9.76 -6.46
N LYS A 125 -8.09 9.76 -5.45
CA LYS A 125 -8.49 10.95 -4.71
C LYS A 125 -7.30 11.51 -3.93
N ASN A 126 -7.16 12.82 -3.84
CA ASN A 126 -6.02 13.49 -3.20
C ASN A 126 -4.67 13.26 -3.88
N LYS A 127 -4.68 13.09 -5.20
CA LYS A 127 -3.46 13.04 -6.02
C LYS A 127 -2.54 14.24 -5.71
N ASN A 128 -1.22 14.00 -5.72
CA ASN A 128 -0.16 14.94 -5.36
C ASN A 128 -0.06 15.30 -3.86
N GLY A 129 -0.84 14.66 -2.99
CA GLY A 129 -0.60 14.76 -1.56
C GLY A 129 0.67 14.00 -1.17
N GLU A 130 1.39 14.53 -0.18
CA GLU A 130 2.64 13.94 0.34
C GLU A 130 2.54 13.76 1.85
N LEU A 131 3.14 12.68 2.33
CA LEU A 131 3.39 12.42 3.74
C LEU A 131 4.88 12.19 3.93
N TRP A 132 5.47 12.76 4.96
CA TRP A 132 6.88 12.65 5.29
C TRP A 132 7.05 12.37 6.78
N ILE A 133 8.01 11.53 7.10
CA ILE A 133 8.43 11.26 8.48
C ILE A 133 9.95 11.40 8.57
N ASN A 134 10.41 12.07 9.61
CA ASN A 134 11.82 12.10 9.97
C ASN A 134 12.16 10.81 10.73
N LEU A 135 13.12 10.04 10.25
CA LEU A 135 13.44 8.72 10.79
C LEU A 135 14.17 8.78 12.14
N SER A 136 14.76 9.93 12.50
CA SER A 136 15.41 10.12 13.81
C SER A 136 14.47 10.71 14.86
N THR A 137 13.66 11.70 14.50
CA THR A 137 12.82 12.44 15.47
C THR A 137 11.37 11.96 15.50
N GLY A 138 10.92 11.27 14.45
CA GLY A 138 9.52 10.90 14.27
C GLY A 138 8.63 12.07 13.86
N GLU A 139 9.20 13.24 13.58
CA GLU A 139 8.44 14.40 13.13
C GLU A 139 7.69 14.08 11.83
N LYS A 140 6.38 14.31 11.86
CA LYS A 140 5.47 14.05 10.75
C LYS A 140 5.11 15.34 10.04
N THR A 141 5.38 15.40 8.74
CA THR A 141 4.98 16.53 7.91
C THR A 141 4.07 16.06 6.78
N ARG A 142 3.25 16.96 6.26
CA ARG A 142 2.32 16.66 5.16
C ARG A 142 2.26 17.81 4.17
N LYS A 143 1.94 17.46 2.92
CA LYS A 143 1.63 18.44 1.88
C LYS A 143 0.37 18.01 1.14
N GLY A 144 -0.56 18.95 0.92
CA GLY A 144 -1.83 18.67 0.29
C GLY A 144 -2.87 18.02 1.24
N GLN A 145 -3.77 17.24 0.68
CA GLN A 145 -4.95 16.70 1.39
C GLN A 145 -4.72 15.33 2.06
N LEU A 146 -3.55 14.72 1.92
CA LEU A 146 -3.24 13.51 2.67
C LEU A 146 -3.10 13.82 4.15
N LYS A 147 -3.59 12.91 4.99
CA LYS A 147 -3.55 13.03 6.46
C LYS A 147 -2.79 11.88 7.06
N TRP A 148 -2.23 12.08 8.23
CA TRP A 148 -1.56 11.05 9.01
C TRP A 148 -2.51 10.17 9.82
N ASP A 149 -3.67 10.65 10.12
CA ASP A 149 -4.78 10.06 10.90
C ASP A 149 -5.89 9.45 10.03
#